data_a177aa407fae8af31c0a31e32931d888
#
_entry.id   a177aa407fae8af31c0a31e32931d888
#
_cell.length_a   1.000
_cell.length_b   1.000
_cell.length_c   1.000
_cell.angle_alpha   90.00
_cell.angle_beta   90.00
_cell.angle_gamma   90.00
#
_symmetry.space_group_name_H-M   'P 1'
#
loop_
_entity.id
_entity.type
_entity.pdbx_description
1 polymer ?
#
loop_
_entity_poly.entity_id
_entity_poly.type
_entity_poly.pdbx_seq_one_letter_code
_entity_poly.pdbx_strand_id
1 'polypeptide(L)'
;MFARRIFLLSFLVIAAAAAFWIAGWVEKRPLAPSGGLFIPGEILVSGPHFLQSDPRWGGDLLGPTGDPLSAVGCAVASSAMVLAGYGIDTNPGRLNAFLNATKDGYTPGGWLYWEKAAEVDPAFTSRLLPHYEDRASYFLIDSNLLRGNPVIIRLRYPNGVTHFMVVCGKRGWDYLVRDPGSSGSKGVYPLKDFGGPIEALRFYRKP
;
A
#
# COMPACT_ATOMS: atom_id res chain seq x y z
N MET A 1 -20.64 24.27 -42.35
CA MET A 1 -19.24 23.84 -42.37
C MET A 1 -18.46 24.25 -41.11
N PHE A 2 -18.57 25.46 -40.60
CA PHE A 2 -17.82 26.00 -39.45
C PHE A 2 -18.12 25.27 -38.15
N ALA A 3 -19.38 25.09 -37.77
CA ALA A 3 -19.77 24.38 -36.55
C ALA A 3 -19.24 22.92 -36.47
N ARG A 4 -19.23 22.21 -37.61
CA ARG A 4 -18.70 20.83 -37.68
C ARG A 4 -17.18 20.79 -37.46
N ARG A 5 -16.44 21.81 -37.90
CA ARG A 5 -14.98 21.93 -37.68
C ARG A 5 -14.69 22.23 -36.19
N ILE A 6 -15.47 23.10 -35.56
CA ILE A 6 -15.33 23.41 -34.12
C ILE A 6 -15.60 22.14 -33.30
N PHE A 7 -16.67 21.41 -33.59
CA PHE A 7 -17.00 20.18 -32.88
C PHE A 7 -15.88 19.12 -33.01
N LEU A 8 -15.32 18.94 -34.21
CA LEU A 8 -14.20 18.03 -34.44
C LEU A 8 -12.94 18.44 -33.67
N LEU A 9 -12.62 19.73 -33.66
CA LEU A 9 -11.46 20.25 -32.92
C LEU A 9 -11.65 20.06 -31.40
N SER A 10 -12.83 20.37 -30.88
CA SER A 10 -13.13 20.16 -29.46
C SER A 10 -13.04 18.68 -29.06
N PHE A 11 -13.56 17.78 -29.90
CA PHE A 11 -13.47 16.34 -29.68
C PHE A 11 -12.01 15.85 -29.68
N LEU A 12 -11.18 16.32 -30.62
CA LEU A 12 -9.76 15.95 -30.68
C LEU A 12 -8.99 16.45 -29.45
N VAL A 13 -9.27 17.66 -28.99
CA VAL A 13 -8.64 18.20 -27.76
C VAL A 13 -9.03 17.38 -26.53
N ILE A 14 -10.31 17.05 -26.38
CA ILE A 14 -10.79 16.20 -25.28
C ILE A 14 -10.17 14.81 -25.34
N ALA A 15 -10.13 14.20 -26.53
CA ALA A 15 -9.52 12.87 -26.72
C ALA A 15 -8.01 12.89 -26.40
N ALA A 16 -7.29 13.92 -26.84
CA ALA A 16 -5.86 14.08 -26.53
C ALA A 16 -5.62 14.29 -25.03
N ALA A 17 -6.43 15.12 -24.36
CA ALA A 17 -6.36 15.32 -22.93
C ALA A 17 -6.65 14.01 -22.15
N ALA A 18 -7.66 13.27 -22.57
CA ALA A 18 -7.99 11.97 -21.98
C ALA A 18 -6.86 10.94 -22.17
N ALA A 19 -6.28 10.87 -23.38
CA ALA A 19 -5.15 9.99 -23.66
C ALA A 19 -3.91 10.34 -22.82
N PHE A 20 -3.59 11.63 -22.70
CA PHE A 20 -2.50 12.10 -21.85
C PHE A 20 -2.73 11.75 -20.38
N TRP A 21 -3.95 11.95 -19.89
CA TRP A 21 -4.32 11.61 -18.52
C TRP A 21 -4.23 10.11 -18.25
N ILE A 22 -4.74 9.27 -19.18
CA ILE A 22 -4.65 7.81 -19.09
C ILE A 22 -3.19 7.35 -19.10
N ALA A 23 -2.37 7.92 -19.99
CA ALA A 23 -0.95 7.59 -20.06
C ALA A 23 -0.24 7.90 -18.72
N GLY A 24 -0.46 9.09 -18.14
CA GLY A 24 0.09 9.46 -16.84
C GLY A 24 -0.41 8.58 -15.69
N TRP A 25 -1.65 8.09 -15.78
CA TRP A 25 -2.21 7.18 -14.79
C TRP A 25 -1.60 5.77 -14.84
N VAL A 26 -1.28 5.27 -16.04
CA VAL A 26 -0.70 3.94 -16.26
C VAL A 26 0.82 3.93 -16.06
N GLU A 27 1.49 5.06 -16.29
CA GLU A 27 2.96 5.15 -16.23
C GLU A 27 3.49 4.77 -14.85
N LYS A 28 4.48 3.87 -14.83
CA LYS A 28 5.16 3.40 -13.63
C LYS A 28 6.35 4.31 -13.29
N ARG A 29 6.23 5.06 -12.20
CA ARG A 29 7.25 6.02 -11.70
C ARG A 29 7.04 6.29 -10.20
N PRO A 30 7.94 7.00 -9.51
CA PRO A 30 7.62 7.60 -8.21
C PRO A 30 6.42 8.52 -8.36
N LEU A 31 5.37 8.29 -7.57
CA LEU A 31 4.10 9.01 -7.70
C LEU A 31 3.95 10.06 -6.61
N ALA A 32 3.26 11.15 -6.93
CA ALA A 32 2.80 12.07 -5.90
C ALA A 32 1.81 11.39 -4.95
N PRO A 33 1.69 11.87 -3.69
CA PRO A 33 0.77 11.30 -2.69
C PRO A 33 -0.71 11.50 -3.02
N SER A 34 -1.02 12.25 -4.07
CA SER A 34 -2.36 12.47 -4.64
C SER A 34 -2.30 12.31 -6.14
N GLY A 35 -3.40 11.89 -6.77
CA GLY A 35 -3.47 11.72 -8.23
C GLY A 35 -4.27 10.49 -8.65
N GLY A 36 -4.06 10.03 -9.89
CA GLY A 36 -4.77 8.88 -10.44
C GLY A 36 -6.24 9.18 -10.77
N LEU A 37 -7.14 8.23 -10.51
CA LEU A 37 -8.57 8.38 -10.78
C LEU A 37 -9.22 9.31 -9.75
N PHE A 38 -10.03 10.28 -10.20
CA PHE A 38 -10.85 11.09 -9.31
C PHE A 38 -12.05 10.31 -8.79
N ILE A 39 -12.23 10.27 -7.47
CA ILE A 39 -13.37 9.62 -6.80
C ILE A 39 -14.28 10.71 -6.24
N PRO A 40 -15.50 10.92 -6.76
CA PRO A 40 -16.41 11.99 -6.31
C PRO A 40 -16.80 11.90 -4.83
N GLY A 41 -16.81 10.70 -4.27
CA GLY A 41 -17.06 10.43 -2.86
C GLY A 41 -15.83 9.90 -2.15
N GLU A 42 -16.03 8.88 -1.33
CA GLU A 42 -14.96 8.18 -0.63
C GLU A 42 -15.04 6.68 -0.88
N ILE A 43 -13.91 6.06 -1.16
CA ILE A 43 -13.70 4.61 -1.06
C ILE A 43 -12.87 4.38 0.19
N LEU A 44 -13.32 3.49 1.07
CA LEU A 44 -12.55 3.06 2.23
C LEU A 44 -12.67 1.54 2.38
N VAL A 45 -11.55 0.85 2.19
CA VAL A 45 -11.45 -0.59 2.42
C VAL A 45 -11.36 -0.81 3.92
N SER A 46 -12.28 -1.61 4.46
CA SER A 46 -12.29 -1.96 5.89
C SER A 46 -11.07 -2.81 6.27
N GLY A 47 -10.71 -2.76 7.54
CA GLY A 47 -9.61 -3.56 8.09
C GLY A 47 -9.06 -2.96 9.38
N PRO A 48 -8.24 -3.70 10.11
CA PRO A 48 -7.63 -3.23 11.35
C PRO A 48 -6.57 -2.15 11.09
N HIS A 49 -6.24 -1.42 12.14
CA HIS A 49 -5.10 -0.52 12.17
C HIS A 49 -4.14 -0.97 13.27
N PHE A 50 -2.93 -1.33 12.90
CA PHE A 50 -1.89 -1.79 13.82
C PHE A 50 -0.72 -0.82 13.83
N LEU A 51 -0.37 -0.31 15.00
CA LEU A 51 0.87 0.44 15.19
C LEU A 51 2.02 -0.53 15.43
N GLN A 52 3.16 -0.30 14.77
CA GLN A 52 4.37 -1.13 14.99
C GLN A 52 4.90 -1.05 16.41
N SER A 53 4.62 0.07 17.11
CA SER A 53 5.05 0.34 18.49
C SER A 53 4.05 -0.10 19.55
N ASP A 54 2.97 -0.80 19.18
CA ASP A 54 1.99 -1.29 20.16
C ASP A 54 2.71 -2.18 21.22
N PRO A 55 2.52 -1.94 22.54
CA PRO A 55 3.19 -2.69 23.60
C PRO A 55 3.02 -4.21 23.51
N ARG A 56 1.98 -4.70 22.85
CA ARG A 56 1.70 -6.14 22.68
C ARG A 56 2.75 -6.87 21.83
N TRP A 57 3.45 -6.16 20.95
CA TRP A 57 4.43 -6.73 20.03
C TRP A 57 5.62 -5.81 19.73
N GLY A 58 5.56 -4.55 20.14
CA GLY A 58 6.59 -3.56 19.79
C GLY A 58 8.00 -3.91 20.29
N GLY A 59 8.10 -4.74 21.33
CA GLY A 59 9.37 -5.26 21.84
C GLY A 59 9.87 -6.53 21.14
N ASP A 60 9.07 -7.18 20.29
CA ASP A 60 9.47 -8.40 19.59
C ASP A 60 10.57 -8.09 18.56
N LEU A 61 11.61 -8.93 18.54
CA LEU A 61 12.74 -8.75 17.61
C LEU A 61 12.37 -9.18 16.19
N LEU A 62 12.78 -8.37 15.21
CA LEU A 62 12.53 -8.61 13.80
C LEU A 62 13.68 -9.40 13.17
N GLY A 63 13.40 -10.64 12.81
CA GLY A 63 14.34 -11.49 12.06
C GLY A 63 15.74 -11.52 12.64
N PRO A 64 16.77 -11.53 11.79
CA PRO A 64 18.16 -11.60 12.21
C PRO A 64 18.77 -10.27 12.66
N THR A 65 18.03 -9.15 12.60
CA THR A 65 18.59 -7.82 12.86
C THR A 65 18.80 -7.52 14.34
N GLY A 66 18.00 -8.15 15.22
CA GLY A 66 17.97 -7.82 16.64
C GLY A 66 17.27 -6.49 16.97
N ASP A 67 16.69 -5.80 15.98
CA ASP A 67 15.92 -4.59 16.17
C ASP A 67 14.47 -4.91 16.55
N PRO A 68 13.84 -4.14 17.46
CA PRO A 68 12.46 -4.36 17.84
C PRO A 68 11.48 -3.87 16.75
N LEU A 69 10.31 -4.52 16.68
CA LEU A 69 9.23 -4.10 15.76
C LEU A 69 8.85 -2.63 15.91
N SER A 70 8.91 -2.08 17.13
CA SER A 70 8.66 -0.66 17.37
C SER A 70 9.57 0.28 16.58
N ALA A 71 10.79 -0.16 16.26
CA ALA A 71 11.75 0.64 15.48
C ALA A 71 11.66 0.36 13.97
N VAL A 72 11.52 -0.92 13.56
CA VAL A 72 11.70 -1.33 12.14
C VAL A 72 10.52 -2.13 11.57
N GLY A 73 9.43 -2.31 12.33
CA GLY A 73 8.32 -3.21 12.01
C GLY A 73 7.28 -2.69 11.00
N CYS A 74 7.48 -1.56 10.32
CA CYS A 74 6.47 -0.95 9.46
C CYS A 74 5.99 -1.89 8.33
N ALA A 75 6.87 -2.68 7.74
CA ALA A 75 6.51 -3.64 6.68
C ALA A 75 5.67 -4.79 7.23
N VAL A 76 6.06 -5.34 8.40
CA VAL A 76 5.33 -6.42 9.08
C VAL A 76 3.94 -5.94 9.52
N ALA A 77 3.85 -4.75 10.13
CA ALA A 77 2.57 -4.19 10.57
C ALA A 77 1.65 -3.87 9.39
N SER A 78 2.20 -3.35 8.28
CA SER A 78 1.44 -3.10 7.05
C SER A 78 0.92 -4.41 6.44
N SER A 79 1.74 -5.46 6.37
CA SER A 79 1.31 -6.78 5.89
C SER A 79 0.22 -7.36 6.78
N ALA A 80 0.41 -7.31 8.11
CA ALA A 80 -0.59 -7.80 9.06
C ALA A 80 -1.93 -7.07 8.93
N MET A 81 -1.93 -5.73 8.70
CA MET A 81 -3.16 -4.96 8.45
C MET A 81 -3.92 -5.47 7.23
N VAL A 82 -3.21 -5.75 6.13
CA VAL A 82 -3.85 -6.24 4.90
C VAL A 82 -4.36 -7.66 5.08
N LEU A 83 -3.55 -8.56 5.60
CA LEU A 83 -3.90 -9.97 5.79
C LEU A 83 -5.05 -10.14 6.77
N ALA A 84 -5.02 -9.42 7.91
CA ALA A 84 -6.13 -9.43 8.87
C ALA A 84 -7.40 -8.78 8.30
N GLY A 85 -7.27 -7.76 7.46
CA GLY A 85 -8.37 -7.17 6.69
C GLY A 85 -9.05 -8.16 5.73
N TYR A 86 -8.33 -9.20 5.32
CA TYR A 86 -8.87 -10.31 4.53
C TYR A 86 -9.48 -11.44 5.37
N GLY A 87 -9.46 -11.31 6.70
CA GLY A 87 -10.04 -12.28 7.62
C GLY A 87 -9.07 -13.32 8.16
N ILE A 88 -7.76 -13.17 7.87
CA ILE A 88 -6.73 -14.02 8.46
C ILE A 88 -6.54 -13.62 9.93
N ASP A 89 -6.58 -14.59 10.85
CA ASP A 89 -6.36 -14.35 12.28
C ASP A 89 -4.87 -14.07 12.55
N THR A 90 -4.46 -12.84 12.29
CA THR A 90 -3.08 -12.37 12.47
C THR A 90 -3.01 -10.94 13.02
N ASN A 91 -1.84 -10.58 13.52
CA ASN A 91 -1.44 -9.24 13.94
C ASN A 91 0.09 -9.12 13.78
N PRO A 92 0.72 -7.94 14.00
CA PRO A 92 2.16 -7.80 13.79
C PRO A 92 3.02 -8.78 14.59
N GLY A 93 2.69 -9.06 15.85
CA GLY A 93 3.44 -10.02 16.67
C GLY A 93 3.32 -11.45 16.16
N ARG A 94 2.11 -11.91 15.83
CA ARG A 94 1.87 -13.25 15.27
C ARG A 94 2.54 -13.43 13.91
N LEU A 95 2.43 -12.44 13.03
CA LEU A 95 3.07 -12.48 11.72
C LEU A 95 4.60 -12.49 11.86
N ASN A 96 5.17 -11.68 12.73
CA ASN A 96 6.60 -11.65 13.01
C ASN A 96 7.09 -13.00 13.57
N ALA A 97 6.38 -13.57 14.54
CA ALA A 97 6.71 -14.89 15.10
C ALA A 97 6.70 -15.98 14.01
N PHE A 98 5.70 -15.98 13.14
CA PHE A 98 5.62 -16.88 12.00
C PHE A 98 6.83 -16.71 11.06
N LEU A 99 7.14 -15.48 10.66
CA LEU A 99 8.25 -15.18 9.75
C LEU A 99 9.60 -15.52 10.36
N ASN A 100 9.79 -15.32 11.67
CA ASN A 100 11.01 -15.72 12.39
C ASN A 100 11.20 -17.25 12.42
N ALA A 101 10.12 -18.01 12.47
CA ALA A 101 10.13 -19.48 12.47
C ALA A 101 10.20 -20.10 11.06
N THR A 102 9.91 -19.29 10.02
CA THR A 102 9.84 -19.78 8.65
C THR A 102 11.19 -19.60 7.95
N LYS A 103 11.65 -20.67 7.26
CA LYS A 103 12.81 -20.55 6.37
C LYS A 103 12.54 -19.47 5.32
N ASP A 104 13.49 -18.56 5.16
CA ASP A 104 13.38 -17.42 4.24
C ASP A 104 12.18 -16.49 4.56
N GLY A 105 11.78 -16.37 5.83
CA GLY A 105 10.79 -15.36 6.24
C GLY A 105 11.32 -13.94 6.13
N TYR A 106 12.63 -13.79 6.42
CA TYR A 106 13.37 -12.53 6.29
C TYR A 106 14.67 -12.70 5.51
N THR A 107 15.09 -11.64 4.82
CA THR A 107 16.45 -11.56 4.30
C THR A 107 17.46 -11.38 5.45
N PRO A 108 18.77 -11.58 5.22
CA PRO A 108 19.79 -11.28 6.23
C PRO A 108 19.77 -9.81 6.73
N GLY A 109 19.28 -8.87 5.92
CA GLY A 109 19.13 -7.46 6.27
C GLY A 109 17.76 -7.11 6.89
N GLY A 110 16.93 -8.10 7.26
CA GLY A 110 15.65 -7.87 7.92
C GLY A 110 14.49 -7.47 7.00
N TRP A 111 14.67 -7.53 5.68
CA TRP A 111 13.55 -7.33 4.76
C TRP A 111 12.67 -8.58 4.74
N LEU A 112 11.37 -8.41 4.89
CA LEU A 112 10.45 -9.55 4.82
C LEU A 112 10.28 -10.03 3.36
N TYR A 113 10.13 -11.34 3.16
CA TYR A 113 9.65 -11.88 1.90
C TYR A 113 8.12 -11.84 1.87
N TRP A 114 7.57 -11.01 0.97
CA TRP A 114 6.13 -10.72 0.90
C TRP A 114 5.29 -11.96 0.63
N GLU A 115 5.84 -12.89 -0.14
CA GLU A 115 5.24 -14.19 -0.43
C GLU A 115 5.11 -15.03 0.85
N LYS A 116 6.15 -14.99 1.70
CA LYS A 116 6.16 -15.72 2.97
C LYS A 116 5.16 -15.17 3.98
N ALA A 117 4.96 -13.85 4.01
CA ALA A 117 3.94 -13.25 4.84
C ALA A 117 2.52 -13.76 4.47
N ALA A 118 2.26 -14.03 3.19
CA ALA A 118 0.98 -14.60 2.74
C ALA A 118 0.75 -16.05 3.22
N GLU A 119 1.80 -16.77 3.60
CA GLU A 119 1.74 -18.17 4.05
C GLU A 119 1.36 -18.32 5.54
N VAL A 120 1.14 -17.20 6.26
CA VAL A 120 0.84 -17.21 7.72
C VAL A 120 -0.38 -18.04 8.09
N ASP A 121 -1.34 -18.19 7.18
CA ASP A 121 -2.47 -19.09 7.31
C ASP A 121 -2.55 -20.01 6.09
N PRO A 122 -2.23 -21.33 6.22
CA PRO A 122 -2.25 -22.27 5.11
C PRO A 122 -3.61 -22.36 4.39
N ALA A 123 -4.72 -22.13 5.08
CA ALA A 123 -6.05 -22.17 4.49
C ALA A 123 -6.28 -21.01 3.50
N PHE A 124 -5.54 -19.91 3.65
CA PHE A 124 -5.61 -18.73 2.79
C PHE A 124 -4.47 -18.67 1.76
N THR A 125 -3.35 -19.36 1.98
CA THR A 125 -2.16 -19.28 1.13
C THR A 125 -2.47 -19.54 -0.35
N SER A 126 -3.32 -20.52 -0.65
CA SER A 126 -3.75 -20.85 -2.02
C SER A 126 -4.69 -19.82 -2.64
N ARG A 127 -5.18 -18.87 -1.86
CA ARG A 127 -6.19 -17.87 -2.27
C ARG A 127 -5.66 -16.46 -2.38
N LEU A 128 -4.38 -16.23 -2.04
CA LEU A 128 -3.76 -14.91 -2.10
C LEU A 128 -2.68 -14.89 -3.17
N LEU A 129 -2.75 -13.90 -4.03
CA LEU A 129 -1.74 -13.66 -5.06
C LEU A 129 -0.88 -12.47 -4.64
N PRO A 130 0.30 -12.71 -4.03
CA PRO A 130 1.22 -11.64 -3.69
C PRO A 130 1.78 -10.98 -4.94
N HIS A 131 1.90 -9.67 -4.92
CA HIS A 131 2.49 -8.90 -6.00
C HIS A 131 3.48 -7.89 -5.46
N TYR A 132 4.64 -7.85 -6.11
CA TYR A 132 5.71 -6.92 -5.84
C TYR A 132 5.95 -6.05 -7.07
N GLU A 133 5.99 -4.73 -6.91
CA GLU A 133 6.20 -3.78 -7.99
C GLU A 133 7.10 -2.63 -7.50
N ASP A 134 8.29 -2.52 -8.07
CA ASP A 134 9.27 -1.50 -7.70
C ASP A 134 9.01 -0.13 -8.31
N ARG A 135 8.14 -0.06 -9.32
CA ARG A 135 7.73 1.18 -9.94
C ARG A 135 6.24 1.36 -9.77
N ALA A 136 5.86 2.26 -8.88
CA ALA A 136 4.46 2.52 -8.60
C ALA A 136 3.71 3.05 -9.84
N SER A 137 2.41 2.72 -9.95
CA SER A 137 1.51 3.37 -10.90
C SER A 137 0.16 3.63 -10.25
N TYR A 138 -0.46 4.75 -10.60
CA TYR A 138 -1.81 5.08 -10.15
C TYR A 138 -2.82 4.01 -10.57
N PHE A 139 -2.64 3.42 -11.76
CA PHE A 139 -3.49 2.33 -12.24
C PHE A 139 -3.51 1.15 -11.27
N LEU A 140 -2.34 0.72 -10.77
CA LEU A 140 -2.26 -0.40 -9.83
C LEU A 140 -2.91 -0.07 -8.48
N ILE A 141 -2.70 1.14 -7.97
CA ILE A 141 -3.33 1.56 -6.70
C ILE A 141 -4.85 1.63 -6.88
N ASP A 142 -5.32 2.40 -7.86
CA ASP A 142 -6.75 2.68 -8.04
C ASP A 142 -7.53 1.40 -8.41
N SER A 143 -6.98 0.56 -9.30
CA SER A 143 -7.63 -0.69 -9.67
C SER A 143 -7.72 -1.71 -8.53
N ASN A 144 -6.76 -1.71 -7.59
CA ASN A 144 -6.83 -2.54 -6.40
C ASN A 144 -7.87 -1.99 -5.41
N LEU A 145 -7.88 -0.69 -5.13
CA LEU A 145 -8.86 -0.06 -4.26
C LEU A 145 -10.30 -0.28 -4.75
N LEU A 146 -10.54 -0.14 -6.07
CA LEU A 146 -11.86 -0.41 -6.68
C LEU A 146 -12.32 -1.86 -6.53
N ARG A 147 -11.40 -2.81 -6.35
CA ARG A 147 -11.69 -4.23 -6.07
C ARG A 147 -11.75 -4.54 -4.57
N GLY A 148 -11.58 -3.54 -3.70
CA GLY A 148 -11.54 -3.74 -2.24
C GLY A 148 -10.21 -4.33 -1.75
N ASN A 149 -9.14 -4.24 -2.54
CA ASN A 149 -7.81 -4.68 -2.14
C ASN A 149 -6.98 -3.45 -1.68
N PRO A 150 -6.58 -3.35 -0.41
CA PRO A 150 -5.66 -2.32 0.04
C PRO A 150 -4.25 -2.57 -0.52
N VAL A 151 -3.48 -1.50 -0.68
CA VAL A 151 -2.14 -1.55 -1.27
C VAL A 151 -1.10 -1.06 -0.28
N ILE A 152 -0.10 -1.87 0.01
CA ILE A 152 1.07 -1.45 0.79
C ILE A 152 1.95 -0.62 -0.12
N ILE A 153 2.30 0.59 0.32
CA ILE A 153 3.19 1.50 -0.39
C ILE A 153 4.51 1.63 0.34
N ARG A 154 5.59 1.78 -0.44
CA ARG A 154 6.90 2.20 0.06
C ARG A 154 7.12 3.67 -0.26
N LEU A 155 7.58 4.40 0.73
CA LEU A 155 7.99 5.79 0.64
C LEU A 155 9.16 6.04 1.59
N ARG A 156 9.61 7.28 1.74
CA ARG A 156 10.71 7.63 2.64
C ARG A 156 10.35 8.81 3.52
N TYR A 157 10.84 8.77 4.75
CA TYR A 157 10.92 9.96 5.59
C TYR A 157 11.91 10.98 5.01
N PRO A 158 11.83 12.26 5.40
CA PRO A 158 12.79 13.28 4.94
C PRO A 158 14.27 12.95 5.20
N ASN A 159 14.55 12.14 6.23
CA ASN A 159 15.88 11.63 6.55
C ASN A 159 16.33 10.43 5.69
N GLY A 160 15.53 10.03 4.68
CA GLY A 160 15.82 8.92 3.78
C GLY A 160 15.45 7.53 4.29
N VAL A 161 14.99 7.39 5.53
CA VAL A 161 14.57 6.10 6.09
C VAL A 161 13.33 5.59 5.36
N THR A 162 13.40 4.34 4.90
CA THR A 162 12.29 3.66 4.24
C THR A 162 11.12 3.46 5.20
N HIS A 163 9.91 3.72 4.72
CA HIS A 163 8.70 3.49 5.46
C HIS A 163 7.65 2.79 4.61
N PHE A 164 6.87 1.92 5.22
CA PHE A 164 5.73 1.24 4.60
C PHE A 164 4.45 1.60 5.32
N MET A 165 3.40 1.83 4.55
CA MET A 165 2.05 2.04 5.07
C MET A 165 1.01 1.48 4.09
N VAL A 166 -0.25 1.41 4.50
CA VAL A 166 -1.33 0.81 3.71
C VAL A 166 -2.23 1.90 3.16
N VAL A 167 -2.27 2.04 1.83
CA VAL A 167 -3.33 2.77 1.16
C VAL A 167 -4.60 1.94 1.26
N CYS A 168 -5.54 2.43 2.05
CA CYS A 168 -6.81 1.76 2.33
C CYS A 168 -8.02 2.48 1.72
N GLY A 169 -7.81 3.61 1.09
CA GLY A 169 -8.93 4.36 0.52
C GLY A 169 -8.52 5.52 -0.35
N LYS A 170 -9.54 6.23 -0.82
CA LYS A 170 -9.37 7.41 -1.65
C LYS A 170 -10.57 8.34 -1.54
N ARG A 171 -10.31 9.66 -1.50
CA ARG A 171 -11.32 10.71 -1.53
C ARG A 171 -10.86 11.80 -2.50
N GLY A 172 -11.64 12.08 -3.54
CA GLY A 172 -11.20 12.95 -4.62
C GLY A 172 -9.91 12.44 -5.27
N TRP A 173 -8.86 13.22 -5.22
CA TRP A 173 -7.52 12.85 -5.66
C TRP A 173 -6.64 12.28 -4.54
N ASP A 174 -7.05 12.38 -3.26
CA ASP A 174 -6.24 12.06 -2.10
C ASP A 174 -6.36 10.59 -1.71
N TYR A 175 -5.23 9.90 -1.64
CA TYR A 175 -5.15 8.57 -1.06
C TYR A 175 -5.25 8.64 0.46
N LEU A 176 -5.99 7.71 1.05
CA LEU A 176 -6.18 7.56 2.49
C LEU A 176 -5.34 6.38 2.98
N VAL A 177 -4.61 6.57 4.08
CA VAL A 177 -3.66 5.58 4.58
C VAL A 177 -3.93 5.18 6.03
N ARG A 178 -3.57 3.91 6.34
CA ARG A 178 -3.26 3.44 7.69
C ARG A 178 -1.75 3.35 7.82
N ASP A 179 -1.21 4.13 8.73
CA ASP A 179 0.21 4.23 8.97
C ASP A 179 0.58 3.42 10.24
N PRO A 180 1.49 2.44 10.16
CA PRO A 180 1.96 1.71 11.33
C PRO A 180 2.92 2.53 12.21
N GLY A 181 3.43 3.65 11.72
CA GLY A 181 4.33 4.54 12.46
C GLY A 181 3.60 5.45 13.44
N SER A 182 4.32 6.38 14.05
CA SER A 182 3.79 7.31 15.05
C SER A 182 2.64 8.19 14.55
N SER A 183 2.63 8.54 13.27
CA SER A 183 1.52 9.28 12.64
C SER A 183 0.21 8.50 12.60
N GLY A 184 0.28 7.17 12.72
CA GLY A 184 -0.90 6.29 12.74
C GLY A 184 -1.82 6.51 13.93
N SER A 185 -1.35 7.14 15.01
CA SER A 185 -2.20 7.54 16.13
C SER A 185 -3.33 8.49 15.72
N LYS A 186 -3.22 9.14 14.55
CA LYS A 186 -4.27 9.97 13.94
C LYS A 186 -5.43 9.16 13.33
N GLY A 187 -5.30 7.82 13.25
CA GLY A 187 -6.21 6.97 12.51
C GLY A 187 -5.95 7.00 11.01
N VAL A 188 -7.01 6.89 10.19
CA VAL A 188 -6.91 7.04 8.72
C VAL A 188 -6.77 8.51 8.37
N TYR A 189 -5.79 8.84 7.55
CA TYR A 189 -5.52 10.21 7.12
C TYR A 189 -5.06 10.30 5.66
N PRO A 190 -5.14 11.48 5.01
CA PRO A 190 -4.66 11.67 3.65
C PRO A 190 -3.13 11.50 3.54
N LEU A 191 -2.66 10.70 2.59
CA LEU A 191 -1.23 10.46 2.37
C LEU A 191 -0.43 11.74 2.13
N LYS A 192 -1.04 12.75 1.53
CA LYS A 192 -0.39 14.07 1.31
C LYS A 192 0.08 14.74 2.60
N ASP A 193 -0.53 14.41 3.75
CA ASP A 193 -0.16 14.97 5.05
C ASP A 193 1.14 14.35 5.59
N PHE A 194 1.52 13.17 5.09
CA PHE A 194 2.84 12.58 5.36
C PHE A 194 3.90 13.17 4.41
N GLY A 195 3.55 13.37 3.15
CA GLY A 195 4.45 13.82 2.11
C GLY A 195 5.34 12.73 1.52
N GLY A 196 6.18 13.12 0.58
CA GLY A 196 7.07 12.20 -0.14
C GLY A 196 6.39 11.39 -1.25
N PRO A 197 7.17 10.93 -2.23
CA PRO A 197 6.63 10.17 -3.35
C PRO A 197 6.41 8.70 -2.98
N ILE A 198 5.44 8.07 -3.61
CA ILE A 198 5.23 6.62 -3.58
C ILE A 198 6.24 5.99 -4.54
N GLU A 199 7.18 5.20 -4.00
CA GLU A 199 8.26 4.59 -4.78
C GLU A 199 7.89 3.21 -5.33
N ALA A 200 7.19 2.39 -4.54
CA ALA A 200 6.91 1.00 -4.85
C ALA A 200 5.61 0.53 -4.21
N LEU A 201 5.07 -0.57 -4.74
CA LEU A 201 3.81 -1.17 -4.30
C LEU A 201 4.00 -2.62 -3.91
N ARG A 202 3.22 -3.07 -2.92
CA ARG A 202 3.01 -4.47 -2.53
C ARG A 202 1.53 -4.66 -2.30
N PHE A 203 0.98 -5.74 -2.78
CA PHE A 203 -0.40 -6.07 -2.47
C PHE A 203 -0.66 -7.56 -2.58
N TYR A 204 -1.66 -8.01 -1.84
CA TYR A 204 -2.19 -9.37 -1.91
C TYR A 204 -3.56 -9.29 -2.55
N ARG A 205 -3.80 -10.04 -3.62
CA ARG A 205 -5.12 -10.14 -4.24
C ARG A 205 -5.81 -11.41 -3.80
N LYS A 206 -7.10 -11.32 -3.51
CA LYS A 206 -7.97 -12.49 -3.48
C LYS A 206 -8.22 -12.93 -4.93
N PRO A 207 -8.19 -14.22 -5.24
CA PRO A 207 -8.55 -14.74 -6.57
C PRO A 207 -10.01 -14.48 -6.90
#